data_9261d2bee1c99897359f5525cdf31a64
#
_entry.id   9261d2bee1c99897359f5525cdf31a64
#
_cell.length_a   1.000
_cell.length_b   1.000
_cell.length_c   1.000
_cell.angle_alpha   90.00
_cell.angle_beta   90.00
_cell.angle_gamma   90.00
#
_symmetry.space_group_name_H-M   'P 1'
#
loop_
_entity.id
_entity.type
_entity.pdbx_description
1 polymer ?
#
loop_
_entity_poly.entity_id
_entity_poly.type
_entity_poly.pdbx_seq_one_letter_code
_entity_poly.pdbx_strand_id
1 'polypeptide(L)'
;MYHKKINALPDEHIYAGSIVKWNNHHYIITQTDTEDEIYQRGEMYQCNVYLKWQNEKGEIIGRYGFTEDISQFAAGTVAGKVMDSLQQVFKIAFPCDEETIKLRRDKRFLLDIDPTNPNAYILTNRNVVSGNYTVEDVSSDGSSGLPAFNGRDKVVYITLSETQLSEKDNLELMIADYFDPETLKPPEAVSGSCAITYSGEAKIKIGGSGKWFTPEFRDTSGNIIHTTPVWIVTTMPGQEDRFTVTYDNDRIRLKVKAPDDIKLAGEQVKLTLTDVGGTCTNEIYVKVVGLYG
;
A
#
# COMPACT_ATOMS: atom_id res chain seq x y z
N MET A 1 -30.31 -2.28 20.32
CA MET A 1 -28.87 -2.59 20.43
C MET A 1 -28.73 -4.11 20.50
N TYR A 2 -28.07 -4.70 19.53
CA TYR A 2 -27.93 -6.15 19.42
C TYR A 2 -26.62 -6.61 20.06
N HIS A 3 -26.48 -6.33 21.34
CA HIS A 3 -25.36 -6.74 22.18
C HIS A 3 -25.67 -8.09 22.82
N LYS A 4 -24.72 -8.99 22.83
CA LYS A 4 -24.82 -10.32 23.44
C LYS A 4 -23.54 -10.65 24.19
N LYS A 5 -23.70 -11.51 25.20
CA LYS A 5 -22.57 -12.15 25.89
C LYS A 5 -22.36 -13.53 25.29
N ILE A 6 -21.11 -13.89 25.10
CA ILE A 6 -20.70 -15.24 24.70
C ILE A 6 -19.90 -15.86 25.84
N ASN A 7 -20.16 -17.13 26.10
CA ASN A 7 -19.39 -17.95 27.03
C ASN A 7 -18.85 -19.14 26.25
N ALA A 8 -17.57 -19.42 26.42
CA ALA A 8 -16.89 -20.56 25.85
C ALA A 8 -16.22 -21.38 26.93
N LEU A 9 -16.03 -22.67 26.69
CA LEU A 9 -15.28 -23.53 27.59
C LEU A 9 -13.79 -23.11 27.58
N PRO A 10 -13.00 -23.44 28.62
CA PRO A 10 -11.61 -23.02 28.71
C PRO A 10 -10.72 -23.49 27.57
N ASP A 11 -11.09 -24.57 26.90
CA ASP A 11 -10.44 -25.15 25.75
C ASP A 11 -10.92 -24.58 24.41
N GLU A 12 -12.04 -23.85 24.43
CA GLU A 12 -12.59 -23.15 23.28
C GLU A 12 -12.16 -21.69 23.31
N HIS A 13 -11.04 -21.39 22.69
CA HIS A 13 -10.51 -20.02 22.69
C HIS A 13 -11.36 -19.06 21.87
N ILE A 14 -11.93 -18.05 22.55
CA ILE A 14 -12.56 -16.90 21.92
C ILE A 14 -11.60 -15.69 21.99
N TYR A 15 -11.57 -14.92 20.94
CA TYR A 15 -10.67 -13.74 20.82
C TYR A 15 -11.46 -12.51 20.40
N ALA A 16 -11.12 -11.36 20.96
CA ALA A 16 -11.60 -10.09 20.42
C ALA A 16 -11.17 -9.94 18.95
N GLY A 17 -12.05 -9.36 18.14
CA GLY A 17 -11.90 -9.29 16.70
C GLY A 17 -12.41 -10.52 15.94
N SER A 18 -12.79 -11.60 16.62
CA SER A 18 -13.39 -12.75 15.96
C SER A 18 -14.80 -12.45 15.50
N ILE A 19 -15.14 -12.97 14.30
CA ILE A 19 -16.51 -12.93 13.79
C ILE A 19 -17.21 -14.24 14.09
N VAL A 20 -18.33 -14.15 14.79
CA VAL A 20 -19.20 -15.28 15.13
C VAL A 20 -20.46 -15.20 14.29
N LYS A 21 -20.82 -16.30 13.63
CA LYS A 21 -22.12 -16.42 12.95
C LYS A 21 -23.13 -17.14 13.85
N TRP A 22 -24.22 -16.45 14.17
CA TRP A 22 -25.30 -16.98 15.00
C TRP A 22 -26.66 -16.53 14.47
N ASN A 23 -27.57 -17.43 14.30
CA ASN A 23 -28.93 -17.18 13.75
C ASN A 23 -28.93 -16.35 12.45
N ASN A 24 -28.05 -16.69 11.48
CA ASN A 24 -27.86 -15.99 10.21
C ASN A 24 -27.35 -14.54 10.33
N HIS A 25 -26.94 -14.10 11.52
CA HIS A 25 -26.31 -12.81 11.72
C HIS A 25 -24.82 -12.98 12.05
N HIS A 26 -24.04 -12.00 11.67
CA HIS A 26 -22.62 -11.92 12.03
C HIS A 26 -22.48 -11.03 13.26
N TYR A 27 -21.62 -11.43 14.19
CA TYR A 27 -21.30 -10.69 15.39
C TYR A 27 -19.79 -10.55 15.49
N ILE A 28 -19.31 -9.39 15.92
CA ILE A 28 -17.92 -9.19 16.25
C ILE A 28 -17.74 -9.24 17.77
N ILE A 29 -16.77 -10.01 18.24
CA ILE A 29 -16.36 -10.00 19.64
C ILE A 29 -15.46 -8.79 19.83
N THR A 30 -15.85 -7.87 20.70
CA THR A 30 -15.09 -6.64 20.94
C THR A 30 -14.26 -6.70 22.22
N GLN A 31 -14.66 -7.56 23.15
CA GLN A 31 -13.99 -7.71 24.44
C GLN A 31 -14.06 -9.15 24.90
N THR A 32 -12.99 -9.62 25.52
CA THR A 32 -12.90 -10.93 26.16
C THR A 32 -12.42 -10.76 27.59
N ASP A 33 -12.93 -11.62 28.46
CA ASP A 33 -12.51 -11.76 29.85
C ASP A 33 -11.95 -13.17 30.02
N THR A 34 -10.67 -13.25 30.32
CA THR A 34 -9.92 -14.51 30.47
C THR A 34 -9.57 -14.82 31.93
N GLU A 35 -10.03 -14.00 32.88
CA GLU A 35 -9.71 -14.18 34.31
C GLU A 35 -10.54 -15.30 34.96
N ASP A 36 -11.61 -15.77 34.29
CA ASP A 36 -12.42 -16.87 34.81
C ASP A 36 -11.81 -18.22 34.42
N GLU A 37 -11.39 -18.99 35.41
CA GLU A 37 -10.81 -20.34 35.22
C GLU A 37 -11.80 -21.36 34.65
N ILE A 38 -13.10 -21.09 34.73
CA ILE A 38 -14.18 -22.02 34.35
C ILE A 38 -14.69 -21.73 32.95
N TYR A 39 -14.80 -20.46 32.57
CA TYR A 39 -15.34 -20.03 31.30
C TYR A 39 -14.57 -18.82 30.76
N GLN A 40 -14.32 -18.84 29.45
CA GLN A 40 -13.96 -17.61 28.76
C GLN A 40 -15.25 -16.84 28.44
N ARG A 41 -15.30 -15.57 28.79
CA ARG A 41 -16.43 -14.70 28.54
C ARG A 41 -16.08 -13.65 27.53
N GLY A 42 -17.05 -13.23 26.73
CA GLY A 42 -16.85 -12.14 25.79
C GLY A 42 -18.12 -11.36 25.56
N GLU A 43 -17.94 -10.14 25.07
CA GLU A 43 -19.02 -9.29 24.60
C GLU A 43 -18.95 -9.21 23.07
N MET A 44 -20.12 -9.45 22.44
CA MET A 44 -20.22 -9.42 20.98
C MET A 44 -21.36 -8.51 20.54
N TYR A 45 -21.12 -7.81 19.45
CA TYR A 45 -22.08 -6.90 18.84
C TYR A 45 -22.46 -7.39 17.44
N GLN A 46 -23.73 -7.29 17.11
CA GLN A 46 -24.19 -7.66 15.77
C GLN A 46 -23.59 -6.72 14.74
N CYS A 47 -22.94 -7.28 13.71
CA CYS A 47 -22.41 -6.52 12.60
C CYS A 47 -23.59 -5.93 11.81
N ASN A 48 -23.55 -4.62 11.61
CA ASN A 48 -24.51 -3.84 10.85
C ASN A 48 -23.91 -3.14 9.64
N VAL A 49 -22.60 -3.34 9.41
CA VAL A 49 -21.86 -2.78 8.29
C VAL A 49 -21.06 -3.90 7.60
N TYR A 50 -21.07 -3.88 6.27
CA TYR A 50 -20.16 -4.67 5.46
C TYR A 50 -19.37 -3.71 4.56
N LEU A 51 -18.12 -3.44 4.94
CA LEU A 51 -17.26 -2.50 4.26
C LEU A 51 -16.40 -3.21 3.23
N LYS A 52 -16.33 -2.62 2.04
CA LYS A 52 -15.48 -3.09 0.95
C LYS A 52 -14.44 -2.06 0.59
N TRP A 53 -13.28 -2.53 0.21
CA TRP A 53 -12.22 -1.70 -0.37
C TRP A 53 -11.32 -2.52 -1.27
N GLN A 54 -10.54 -1.85 -2.08
CA GLN A 54 -9.51 -2.47 -2.90
C GLN A 54 -8.15 -2.28 -2.23
N ASN A 55 -7.37 -3.36 -2.12
CA ASN A 55 -6.00 -3.29 -1.62
C ASN A 55 -5.01 -2.85 -2.72
N GLU A 56 -3.74 -2.72 -2.35
CA GLU A 56 -2.68 -2.27 -3.28
C GLU A 56 -2.45 -3.24 -4.45
N LYS A 57 -2.88 -4.50 -4.34
CA LYS A 57 -2.79 -5.51 -5.39
C LYS A 57 -4.00 -5.52 -6.33
N GLY A 58 -5.00 -4.70 -6.06
CA GLY A 58 -6.24 -4.68 -6.81
C GLY A 58 -7.28 -5.69 -6.33
N GLU A 59 -7.01 -6.45 -5.26
CA GLU A 59 -7.96 -7.42 -4.71
C GLU A 59 -9.06 -6.71 -3.93
N ILE A 60 -10.28 -7.16 -4.11
CA ILE A 60 -11.44 -6.63 -3.37
C ILE A 60 -11.51 -7.32 -2.01
N ILE A 61 -11.35 -6.52 -0.98
CA ILE A 61 -11.44 -6.95 0.42
C ILE A 61 -12.79 -6.53 0.98
N GLY A 62 -13.45 -7.44 1.70
CA GLY A 62 -14.71 -7.14 2.40
C GLY A 62 -14.67 -7.64 3.84
N ARG A 63 -15.16 -6.83 4.78
CA ARG A 63 -15.21 -7.19 6.19
C ARG A 63 -16.53 -6.77 6.82
N TYR A 64 -17.06 -7.65 7.67
CA TYR A 64 -18.16 -7.31 8.56
C TYR A 64 -17.65 -6.48 9.71
N GLY A 65 -18.39 -5.44 10.06
CA GLY A 65 -18.10 -4.56 11.17
C GLY A 65 -19.32 -4.15 11.94
N PHE A 66 -19.08 -3.59 13.10
CA PHE A 66 -20.10 -3.02 13.96
C PHE A 66 -19.87 -1.52 14.09
N THR A 67 -20.90 -0.72 13.88
CA THR A 67 -20.88 0.71 14.14
C THR A 67 -22.00 1.10 15.07
N GLU A 68 -21.66 2.01 15.99
CA GLU A 68 -22.64 2.84 16.68
C GLU A 68 -22.73 4.17 15.92
N ASP A 69 -23.93 4.61 15.59
CA ASP A 69 -24.15 5.92 14.97
C ASP A 69 -23.69 7.01 15.94
N ILE A 70 -22.58 7.66 15.61
CA ILE A 70 -22.11 8.81 16.36
C ILE A 70 -22.29 10.05 15.49
N SER A 71 -23.38 10.78 15.73
CA SER A 71 -23.52 12.12 15.22
C SER A 71 -22.72 13.08 16.07
N GLN A 72 -21.65 13.64 15.56
CA GLN A 72 -20.94 14.71 16.26
C GLN A 72 -21.38 16.06 15.70
N PHE A 73 -21.83 16.93 16.60
CA PHE A 73 -22.03 18.34 16.32
C PHE A 73 -20.70 19.07 16.57
N ALA A 74 -20.11 19.63 15.54
CA ALA A 74 -19.02 20.56 15.69
C ALA A 74 -19.58 21.98 15.61
N ALA A 75 -19.80 22.62 16.74
CA ALA A 75 -20.07 24.05 16.79
C ALA A 75 -18.75 24.79 16.92
N GLY A 76 -18.44 25.68 15.99
CA GLY A 76 -17.26 26.51 16.00
C GLY A 76 -17.57 27.96 15.67
N THR A 77 -16.88 28.91 16.30
CA THR A 77 -16.96 30.34 15.93
C THR A 77 -15.72 30.70 15.15
N VAL A 78 -15.85 30.95 13.86
CA VAL A 78 -14.77 31.47 13.00
C VAL A 78 -15.16 32.88 12.56
N ALA A 79 -14.32 33.87 12.88
CA ALA A 79 -14.51 35.28 12.49
C ALA A 79 -15.88 35.85 12.85
N GLY A 80 -16.42 35.52 14.04
CA GLY A 80 -17.69 36.04 14.53
C GLY A 80 -18.95 35.40 13.92
N LYS A 81 -18.80 34.36 13.11
CA LYS A 81 -19.92 33.57 12.60
C LYS A 81 -19.97 32.22 13.29
N VAL A 82 -21.13 31.83 13.82
CA VAL A 82 -21.38 30.48 14.32
C VAL A 82 -21.55 29.58 13.11
N MET A 83 -20.67 28.61 12.94
CA MET A 83 -20.83 27.57 11.94
C MET A 83 -21.27 26.27 12.64
N ASP A 84 -22.51 25.87 12.41
CA ASP A 84 -22.99 24.54 12.77
C ASP A 84 -22.75 23.63 11.57
N SER A 85 -21.77 22.74 11.68
CA SER A 85 -21.60 21.67 10.70
C SER A 85 -22.03 20.35 11.31
N LEU A 86 -23.08 19.77 10.77
CA LEU A 86 -23.47 18.39 11.04
C LEU A 86 -22.57 17.51 10.18
N GLN A 87 -21.60 16.88 10.80
CA GLN A 87 -20.74 15.93 10.11
C GLN A 87 -21.07 14.53 10.62
N GLN A 88 -21.55 13.65 9.74
CA GLN A 88 -21.73 12.26 10.10
C GLN A 88 -20.36 11.61 10.28
N VAL A 89 -20.12 11.12 11.48
CA VAL A 89 -18.91 10.42 11.84
C VAL A 89 -19.28 9.01 12.29
N PHE A 90 -18.75 8.00 11.61
CA PHE A 90 -18.90 6.61 11.99
C PHE A 90 -17.64 6.08 12.67
N LYS A 91 -17.81 5.44 13.80
CA LYS A 91 -16.76 4.63 14.42
C LYS A 91 -17.11 3.17 14.24
N ILE A 92 -16.30 2.46 13.46
CA ILE A 92 -16.57 1.09 13.07
C ILE A 92 -15.51 0.18 13.67
N ALA A 93 -15.97 -0.90 14.32
CA ALA A 93 -15.12 -1.96 14.84
C ALA A 93 -15.01 -3.08 13.81
N PHE A 94 -13.79 -3.53 13.53
CA PHE A 94 -13.47 -4.61 12.59
C PHE A 94 -12.57 -5.67 13.21
N PRO A 95 -12.55 -6.90 12.65
CA PRO A 95 -11.47 -7.85 12.90
C PRO A 95 -10.12 -7.23 12.65
N CYS A 96 -9.15 -7.55 13.49
CA CYS A 96 -7.77 -7.15 13.28
C CYS A 96 -7.07 -8.23 12.46
N ASP A 97 -6.88 -7.99 11.17
CA ASP A 97 -6.18 -8.89 10.25
C ASP A 97 -5.15 -8.13 9.40
N GLU A 98 -4.42 -8.86 8.55
CA GLU A 98 -3.36 -8.29 7.71
C GLU A 98 -3.85 -7.16 6.78
N GLU A 99 -5.12 -7.17 6.37
CA GLU A 99 -5.67 -6.15 5.48
C GLU A 99 -6.22 -4.95 6.25
N THR A 100 -6.91 -5.19 7.37
CA THR A 100 -7.47 -4.09 8.19
C THR A 100 -6.38 -3.28 8.88
N ILE A 101 -5.24 -3.92 9.23
CA ILE A 101 -4.10 -3.21 9.83
C ILE A 101 -3.38 -2.32 8.83
N LYS A 102 -3.49 -2.57 7.53
CA LYS A 102 -2.91 -1.73 6.46
C LYS A 102 -3.73 -0.49 6.15
N LEU A 103 -4.98 -0.42 6.60
CA LEU A 103 -5.83 0.75 6.39
C LEU A 103 -5.15 1.99 6.96
N ARG A 104 -5.01 3.03 6.14
CA ARG A 104 -4.35 4.29 6.52
C ARG A 104 -5.32 5.45 6.42
N ARG A 105 -4.98 6.55 7.09
CA ARG A 105 -5.69 7.82 6.95
C ARG A 105 -5.83 8.16 5.47
N ASP A 106 -6.90 8.84 5.12
CA ASP A 106 -7.27 9.27 3.78
C ASP A 106 -7.79 8.14 2.84
N LYS A 107 -7.82 6.87 3.28
CA LYS A 107 -8.52 5.82 2.55
C LYS A 107 -10.01 6.11 2.54
N ARG A 108 -10.61 6.06 1.34
CA ARG A 108 -12.05 6.30 1.16
C ARG A 108 -12.83 5.01 1.08
N PHE A 109 -14.11 5.08 1.46
CA PHE A 109 -15.05 3.97 1.46
C PHE A 109 -16.41 4.45 1.01
N LEU A 110 -17.20 3.57 0.40
CA LEU A 110 -18.60 3.77 0.15
C LEU A 110 -19.42 3.01 1.19
N LEU A 111 -20.33 3.69 1.86
CA LEU A 111 -21.28 3.08 2.78
C LEU A 111 -22.67 3.15 2.18
N ASP A 112 -23.30 2.01 2.19
CA ASP A 112 -24.67 1.82 1.72
C ASP A 112 -25.63 2.01 2.90
N ILE A 113 -26.07 3.24 3.10
CA ILE A 113 -27.25 3.53 3.93
C ILE A 113 -28.50 3.46 3.07
N ASP A 114 -28.38 3.81 1.78
CA ASP A 114 -29.38 3.69 0.74
C ASP A 114 -28.70 3.12 -0.52
N PRO A 115 -29.04 1.86 -0.94
CA PRO A 115 -28.41 1.22 -2.10
C PRO A 115 -28.51 2.04 -3.40
N THR A 116 -29.46 2.95 -3.48
CA THR A 116 -29.66 3.80 -4.65
C THR A 116 -28.81 5.07 -4.64
N ASN A 117 -28.27 5.43 -3.48
CA ASN A 117 -27.48 6.65 -3.31
C ASN A 117 -26.43 6.49 -2.18
N PRO A 118 -25.35 5.73 -2.41
CA PRO A 118 -24.33 5.53 -1.43
C PRO A 118 -23.57 6.82 -1.12
N ASN A 119 -23.20 7.01 0.14
CA ASN A 119 -22.37 8.11 0.57
C ASN A 119 -20.89 7.69 0.65
N ALA A 120 -19.99 8.62 0.33
CA ALA A 120 -18.56 8.43 0.47
C ALA A 120 -18.07 8.90 1.83
N TYR A 121 -17.14 8.17 2.40
CA TYR A 121 -16.51 8.47 3.69
C TYR A 121 -15.00 8.34 3.58
N ILE A 122 -14.29 9.16 4.35
CA ILE A 122 -12.84 9.16 4.43
C ILE A 122 -12.39 8.72 5.83
N LEU A 123 -11.39 7.87 5.89
CA LEU A 123 -10.79 7.41 7.14
C LEU A 123 -9.95 8.52 7.76
N THR A 124 -10.38 9.01 8.91
CA THR A 124 -9.71 10.08 9.64
C THR A 124 -8.85 9.56 10.78
N ASN A 125 -9.22 8.41 11.39
CA ASN A 125 -8.46 7.82 12.47
C ASN A 125 -8.58 6.29 12.47
N ARG A 126 -7.53 5.63 12.94
CA ARG A 126 -7.47 4.19 13.14
C ARG A 126 -6.80 3.87 14.47
N ASN A 127 -7.46 3.09 15.30
CA ASN A 127 -6.93 2.59 16.56
C ASN A 127 -7.00 1.07 16.57
N VAL A 128 -5.97 0.43 17.09
CA VAL A 128 -5.97 -1.01 17.38
C VAL A 128 -6.04 -1.16 18.90
N VAL A 129 -7.05 -1.88 19.36
CA VAL A 129 -7.30 -2.05 20.78
C VAL A 129 -7.21 -3.54 21.10
N SER A 130 -6.48 -3.90 22.17
CA SER A 130 -6.53 -5.24 22.71
C SER A 130 -7.89 -5.49 23.36
N GLY A 131 -8.46 -6.65 23.11
CA GLY A 131 -9.72 -7.06 23.73
C GLY A 131 -9.54 -7.58 25.14
N ASN A 132 -8.30 -7.84 25.53
CA ASN A 132 -7.94 -8.30 26.87
C ASN A 132 -7.18 -7.19 27.60
N TYR A 133 -7.64 -6.84 28.80
CA TYR A 133 -7.05 -5.79 29.64
C TYR A 133 -5.84 -6.24 30.45
N THR A 134 -5.18 -7.33 30.12
CA THR A 134 -3.94 -7.70 30.80
C THR A 134 -2.83 -6.72 30.46
N VAL A 135 -2.29 -6.09 31.47
CA VAL A 135 -1.25 -5.04 31.43
C VAL A 135 0.11 -5.56 30.90
N GLU A 136 0.21 -6.82 30.54
CA GLU A 136 1.47 -7.47 30.15
C GLU A 136 1.90 -7.22 28.70
N ASP A 137 1.05 -6.63 27.88
CA ASP A 137 1.38 -6.36 26.45
C ASP A 137 2.05 -4.98 26.20
N VAL A 138 2.34 -4.22 27.24
CA VAL A 138 3.17 -3.01 27.12
C VAL A 138 4.61 -3.42 27.35
N SER A 139 5.37 -3.56 26.28
CA SER A 139 6.82 -3.77 26.40
C SER A 139 7.41 -2.66 27.28
N SER A 140 8.11 -3.07 28.34
CA SER A 140 8.67 -2.20 29.38
C SER A 140 9.78 -1.27 28.86
N ASP A 141 10.13 -1.33 27.59
CA ASP A 141 11.19 -0.56 26.94
C ASP A 141 10.70 0.71 26.22
N GLY A 142 9.38 0.97 26.23
CA GLY A 142 8.81 2.16 25.57
C GLY A 142 8.99 2.16 24.04
N SER A 143 9.51 1.08 23.46
CA SER A 143 9.56 0.94 22.01
C SER A 143 8.15 0.69 21.50
N SER A 144 7.62 1.64 20.74
CA SER A 144 6.36 1.51 20.02
C SER A 144 6.49 0.58 18.79
N GLY A 145 7.41 -0.36 18.83
CA GLY A 145 7.46 -1.47 17.90
C GLY A 145 6.20 -2.28 18.11
N LEU A 146 5.25 -2.20 17.19
CA LEU A 146 4.14 -3.13 17.15
C LEU A 146 4.74 -4.54 17.21
N PRO A 147 4.43 -5.37 18.22
CA PRO A 147 4.88 -6.74 18.24
C PRO A 147 4.47 -7.40 16.93
N ALA A 148 5.26 -8.34 16.46
CA ALA A 148 4.94 -9.09 15.25
C ALA A 148 3.47 -9.47 15.33
N PHE A 149 2.68 -8.97 14.37
CA PHE A 149 1.23 -9.05 14.39
C PHE A 149 0.78 -10.50 14.49
N ASN A 150 0.32 -10.92 15.62
CA ASN A 150 -0.25 -12.26 15.81
C ASN A 150 -1.76 -12.28 15.53
N GLY A 151 -2.38 -11.14 15.23
CA GLY A 151 -3.76 -10.98 14.80
C GLY A 151 -4.84 -11.37 15.83
N ARG A 152 -4.43 -11.93 16.94
CA ARG A 152 -5.37 -12.46 17.93
C ARG A 152 -5.65 -11.43 19.01
N ASP A 153 -6.87 -11.46 19.51
CA ASP A 153 -7.36 -10.67 20.63
C ASP A 153 -7.26 -9.16 20.44
N LYS A 154 -7.47 -8.70 19.20
CA LYS A 154 -7.40 -7.28 18.84
C LYS A 154 -8.58 -6.88 17.96
N VAL A 155 -9.04 -5.66 18.16
CA VAL A 155 -10.10 -5.03 17.35
C VAL A 155 -9.53 -3.78 16.72
N VAL A 156 -9.77 -3.58 15.43
CA VAL A 156 -9.45 -2.34 14.73
C VAL A 156 -10.68 -1.44 14.77
N TYR A 157 -10.53 -0.27 15.35
CA TYR A 157 -11.52 0.80 15.27
C TYR A 157 -11.09 1.82 14.25
N ILE A 158 -11.93 2.07 13.27
CA ILE A 158 -11.75 3.15 12.31
C ILE A 158 -12.79 4.24 12.54
N THR A 159 -12.40 5.48 12.33
CA THR A 159 -13.30 6.63 12.34
C THR A 159 -13.40 7.18 10.92
N LEU A 160 -14.62 7.22 10.41
CA LEU A 160 -14.94 7.70 9.07
C LEU A 160 -15.72 9.00 9.17
N SER A 161 -15.34 9.99 8.36
CA SER A 161 -16.07 11.25 8.18
C SER A 161 -16.63 11.33 6.76
N GLU A 162 -17.80 11.89 6.62
CA GLU A 162 -18.42 12.07 5.30
C GLU A 162 -17.55 12.90 4.36
N THR A 163 -17.51 12.53 3.08
CA THR A 163 -16.80 13.23 2.02
C THR A 163 -17.58 13.16 0.71
N GLN A 164 -17.11 13.82 -0.32
CA GLN A 164 -17.77 13.82 -1.62
C GLN A 164 -17.46 12.55 -2.42
N LEU A 165 -18.43 12.14 -3.24
CA LEU A 165 -18.23 11.12 -4.27
C LEU A 165 -17.19 11.59 -5.30
N SER A 166 -16.41 10.66 -5.81
CA SER A 166 -15.41 10.88 -6.85
C SER A 166 -15.79 10.13 -8.12
N GLU A 167 -15.35 10.63 -9.26
CA GLU A 167 -15.50 9.94 -10.56
C GLU A 167 -14.81 8.57 -10.60
N LYS A 168 -13.87 8.33 -9.68
CA LYS A 168 -13.17 7.04 -9.52
C LYS A 168 -13.94 6.04 -8.66
N ASP A 169 -15.06 6.44 -8.09
CA ASP A 169 -15.84 5.56 -7.22
C ASP A 169 -16.67 4.60 -8.08
N ASN A 170 -16.54 3.31 -7.82
CA ASN A 170 -17.36 2.28 -8.47
C ASN A 170 -18.57 1.99 -7.59
N LEU A 171 -19.71 2.57 -7.93
CA LEU A 171 -20.95 2.45 -7.15
C LEU A 171 -21.55 1.04 -7.24
N GLU A 172 -21.36 0.34 -8.34
CA GLU A 172 -21.86 -1.03 -8.53
C GLU A 172 -21.14 -2.02 -7.60
N LEU A 173 -19.82 -1.91 -7.50
CA LEU A 173 -19.01 -2.72 -6.62
C LEU A 173 -19.00 -2.19 -5.17
N MET A 174 -19.50 -0.97 -4.93
CA MET A 174 -19.40 -0.28 -3.65
C MET A 174 -17.96 -0.10 -3.19
N ILE A 175 -17.10 0.40 -4.08
CA ILE A 175 -15.67 0.60 -3.82
C ILE A 175 -15.30 2.03 -4.18
N ALA A 176 -14.81 2.77 -3.19
CA ALA A 176 -14.22 4.09 -3.42
C ALA A 176 -12.82 3.98 -4.04
N ASP A 177 -12.47 4.95 -4.89
CA ASP A 177 -11.18 5.03 -5.57
C ASP A 177 -10.80 3.71 -6.28
N TYR A 178 -11.78 3.13 -6.98
CA TYR A 178 -11.58 1.90 -7.72
C TYR A 178 -10.56 2.09 -8.86
N PHE A 179 -9.69 1.12 -9.03
CA PHE A 179 -8.84 0.99 -10.20
C PHE A 179 -8.93 -0.42 -10.78
N ASP A 180 -8.80 -0.54 -12.08
CA ASP A 180 -8.79 -1.84 -12.73
C ASP A 180 -7.48 -2.59 -12.40
N PRO A 181 -7.53 -3.77 -11.77
CA PRO A 181 -6.34 -4.57 -11.46
C PRO A 181 -5.49 -4.91 -12.69
N GLU A 182 -6.11 -4.98 -13.89
CA GLU A 182 -5.38 -5.22 -15.12
C GLU A 182 -4.37 -4.09 -15.40
N THR A 183 -4.65 -2.86 -14.94
CA THR A 183 -3.73 -1.73 -15.09
C THR A 183 -2.48 -1.84 -14.20
N LEU A 184 -2.53 -2.69 -13.15
CA LEU A 184 -1.39 -2.97 -12.28
C LEU A 184 -0.52 -4.10 -12.81
N LYS A 185 -1.01 -4.87 -13.79
CA LYS A 185 -0.18 -5.88 -14.42
C LYS A 185 0.99 -5.19 -15.07
N PRO A 186 2.22 -5.69 -14.86
CA PRO A 186 3.34 -5.26 -15.68
C PRO A 186 2.92 -5.38 -17.15
N PRO A 187 3.26 -4.41 -18.00
CA PRO A 187 3.00 -4.55 -19.42
C PRO A 187 3.44 -5.95 -19.86
N GLU A 188 2.58 -6.62 -20.65
CA GLU A 188 2.88 -7.98 -21.13
C GLU A 188 4.32 -8.02 -21.66
N ALA A 189 5.00 -9.12 -21.33
CA ALA A 189 6.38 -9.32 -21.71
C ALA A 189 6.55 -9.06 -23.21
N VAL A 190 7.40 -8.11 -23.53
CA VAL A 190 7.68 -7.74 -24.92
C VAL A 190 8.49 -8.86 -25.55
N SER A 191 7.88 -9.72 -26.36
CA SER A 191 8.60 -10.68 -27.17
C SER A 191 9.15 -9.99 -28.41
N GLY A 192 10.40 -9.59 -28.37
CA GLY A 192 11.02 -8.87 -29.48
C GLY A 192 12.48 -8.58 -29.20
N SER A 193 12.99 -7.49 -29.72
CA SER A 193 14.38 -7.05 -29.53
C SER A 193 14.44 -5.74 -28.74
N CYS A 194 15.51 -5.55 -27.98
CA CYS A 194 15.82 -4.28 -27.36
C CYS A 194 17.23 -3.80 -27.74
N ALA A 195 17.41 -2.51 -27.79
CA ALA A 195 18.68 -1.87 -28.10
C ALA A 195 18.93 -0.69 -27.16
N ILE A 196 20.21 -0.43 -26.87
CA ILE A 196 20.64 0.74 -26.12
C ILE A 196 21.18 1.73 -27.12
N THR A 197 20.54 2.89 -27.26
CA THR A 197 20.96 3.98 -28.17
C THR A 197 21.63 5.09 -27.39
N TYR A 198 22.65 5.73 -28.00
CA TYR A 198 23.40 6.82 -27.42
C TYR A 198 24.07 7.63 -28.52
N SER A 199 24.50 8.88 -28.24
CA SER A 199 25.18 9.72 -29.19
C SER A 199 26.69 9.42 -29.25
N GLY A 200 27.25 9.27 -30.42
CA GLY A 200 28.69 9.05 -30.64
C GLY A 200 29.19 7.69 -30.15
N GLU A 201 30.38 7.60 -29.63
CA GLU A 201 31.00 6.37 -29.18
C GLU A 201 30.55 5.97 -27.76
N ALA A 202 30.60 4.66 -27.43
CA ALA A 202 30.30 4.15 -26.06
C ALA A 202 31.45 4.50 -25.11
N LYS A 203 31.63 5.78 -24.83
CA LYS A 203 32.66 6.31 -23.95
C LYS A 203 32.09 7.30 -22.95
N ILE A 204 32.61 7.30 -21.72
CA ILE A 204 32.31 8.27 -20.67
C ILE A 204 33.61 8.95 -20.27
N LYS A 205 33.65 10.29 -20.27
CA LYS A 205 34.80 11.06 -19.84
C LYS A 205 34.86 11.19 -18.32
N ILE A 206 36.05 11.00 -17.76
CA ILE A 206 36.36 11.25 -16.34
C ILE A 206 36.08 12.72 -16.03
N GLY A 207 35.37 12.98 -14.91
CA GLY A 207 34.97 14.32 -14.50
C GLY A 207 34.00 15.04 -15.44
N GLY A 208 33.59 14.39 -16.55
CA GLY A 208 32.65 14.94 -17.52
C GLY A 208 31.22 15.04 -17.06
N SER A 209 30.36 15.60 -17.93
CA SER A 209 28.90 15.76 -17.63
C SER A 209 28.13 14.44 -17.59
N GLY A 210 28.78 13.32 -17.90
CA GLY A 210 28.14 12.02 -18.05
C GLY A 210 27.48 11.84 -19.43
N LYS A 211 26.97 10.62 -19.69
CA LYS A 211 26.40 10.25 -20.97
C LYS A 211 25.01 9.65 -20.75
N TRP A 212 24.07 10.05 -21.61
CA TRP A 212 22.72 9.49 -21.64
C TRP A 212 22.67 8.27 -22.54
N PHE A 213 21.89 7.26 -22.07
CA PHE A 213 21.54 6.03 -22.77
C PHE A 213 20.02 5.95 -22.84
N THR A 214 19.51 5.69 -24.04
CA THR A 214 18.06 5.64 -24.31
C THR A 214 17.70 4.21 -24.72
N PRO A 215 16.68 3.61 -24.12
CA PRO A 215 16.22 2.29 -24.52
C PRO A 215 15.40 2.38 -25.80
N GLU A 216 15.49 1.39 -26.64
CA GLU A 216 14.62 1.18 -27.79
C GLU A 216 14.12 -0.26 -27.75
N PHE A 217 12.81 -0.44 -27.71
CA PHE A 217 12.17 -1.75 -27.72
C PHE A 217 11.41 -1.92 -29.03
N ARG A 218 11.47 -3.12 -29.62
CA ARG A 218 10.76 -3.47 -30.84
C ARG A 218 9.95 -4.75 -30.64
N ASP A 219 8.75 -4.79 -31.20
CA ASP A 219 7.95 -6.01 -31.26
C ASP A 219 8.56 -7.05 -32.23
N THR A 220 7.95 -8.21 -32.32
CA THR A 220 8.35 -9.28 -33.25
C THR A 220 8.24 -8.87 -34.72
N SER A 221 7.47 -7.84 -35.04
CA SER A 221 7.31 -7.27 -36.37
C SER A 221 8.32 -6.15 -36.67
N GLY A 222 9.16 -5.78 -35.68
CA GLY A 222 10.17 -4.72 -35.79
C GLY A 222 9.64 -3.31 -35.53
N ASN A 223 8.39 -3.12 -35.13
CA ASN A 223 7.85 -1.80 -34.80
C ASN A 223 8.35 -1.36 -33.43
N ILE A 224 8.61 -0.05 -33.30
CA ILE A 224 8.99 0.53 -32.00
C ILE A 224 7.78 0.52 -31.07
N ILE A 225 8.00 0.01 -29.86
CA ILE A 225 7.00 -0.06 -28.81
C ILE A 225 7.50 0.64 -27.56
N HIS A 226 6.56 1.15 -26.75
CA HIS A 226 6.88 1.80 -25.48
C HIS A 226 6.63 0.81 -24.33
N THR A 227 7.70 0.47 -23.62
CA THR A 227 7.64 -0.34 -22.39
C THR A 227 8.59 0.25 -21.35
N THR A 228 8.42 -0.10 -20.11
CA THR A 228 9.26 0.36 -19.01
C THR A 228 10.60 -0.37 -19.03
N PRO A 229 11.73 0.33 -19.16
CA PRO A 229 13.04 -0.28 -19.16
C PRO A 229 13.46 -0.67 -17.73
N VAL A 230 14.14 -1.79 -17.62
CA VAL A 230 14.89 -2.18 -16.42
C VAL A 230 16.38 -2.06 -16.75
N TRP A 231 17.07 -1.16 -16.05
CA TRP A 231 18.48 -0.90 -16.22
C TRP A 231 19.29 -1.53 -15.10
N ILE A 232 20.34 -2.24 -15.46
CA ILE A 232 21.36 -2.74 -14.55
C ILE A 232 22.70 -2.16 -14.96
N VAL A 233 23.38 -1.50 -14.03
CA VAL A 233 24.73 -0.95 -14.21
C VAL A 233 25.69 -1.81 -13.41
N THR A 234 26.60 -2.47 -14.08
CA THR A 234 27.62 -3.32 -13.45
C THR A 234 28.98 -2.69 -13.66
N THR A 235 29.67 -2.43 -12.58
CA THR A 235 31.04 -1.90 -12.55
C THR A 235 32.00 -3.00 -12.12
N MET A 236 33.30 -2.75 -12.14
CA MET A 236 34.27 -3.67 -11.59
C MET A 236 34.08 -3.85 -10.06
N PRO A 237 34.40 -5.03 -9.51
CA PRO A 237 34.31 -5.27 -8.07
C PRO A 237 35.05 -4.21 -7.25
N GLY A 238 34.38 -3.63 -6.25
CA GLY A 238 34.93 -2.57 -5.40
C GLY A 238 34.82 -1.15 -5.99
N GLN A 239 34.06 -0.99 -7.07
CA GLN A 239 33.84 0.32 -7.72
C GLN A 239 32.35 0.65 -7.88
N GLU A 240 31.47 -0.11 -7.21
CA GLU A 240 30.01 -0.04 -7.38
C GLU A 240 29.46 1.37 -7.09
N ASP A 241 29.97 2.01 -6.06
CA ASP A 241 29.51 3.34 -5.61
C ASP A 241 30.27 4.53 -6.21
N ARG A 242 31.22 4.28 -7.11
CA ARG A 242 32.06 5.36 -7.67
C ARG A 242 31.39 6.09 -8.82
N PHE A 243 30.52 5.42 -9.56
CA PHE A 243 29.82 5.99 -10.69
C PHE A 243 28.49 6.61 -10.25
N THR A 244 28.21 7.82 -10.72
CA THR A 244 26.89 8.44 -10.49
C THR A 244 25.94 7.98 -11.58
N VAL A 245 24.87 7.29 -11.14
CA VAL A 245 23.78 6.85 -12.01
C VAL A 245 22.55 7.71 -11.72
N THR A 246 21.99 8.32 -12.76
CA THR A 246 20.77 9.12 -12.66
C THR A 246 19.80 8.74 -13.77
N TYR A 247 18.52 8.89 -13.49
CA TYR A 247 17.44 8.66 -14.44
C TYR A 247 16.81 10.00 -14.83
N ASP A 248 16.15 10.04 -16.00
CA ASP A 248 15.26 11.15 -16.32
C ASP A 248 13.98 11.11 -15.48
N ASN A 249 13.12 12.12 -15.63
CA ASN A 249 11.89 12.26 -14.82
C ASN A 249 10.95 11.06 -14.95
N ASP A 250 10.90 10.42 -16.12
CA ASP A 250 10.05 9.29 -16.41
C ASP A 250 10.76 7.94 -16.18
N ARG A 251 12.00 7.97 -15.67
CA ARG A 251 12.88 6.81 -15.47
C ARG A 251 13.11 5.94 -16.72
N ILE A 252 12.93 6.51 -17.88
CA ILE A 252 13.12 5.83 -19.16
C ILE A 252 14.61 5.83 -19.53
N ARG A 253 15.27 7.00 -19.51
CA ARG A 253 16.67 7.12 -19.88
C ARG A 253 17.59 7.03 -18.68
N LEU A 254 18.74 6.41 -18.89
CA LEU A 254 19.80 6.27 -17.92
C LEU A 254 20.95 7.22 -18.24
N LYS A 255 21.44 7.96 -17.25
CA LYS A 255 22.68 8.74 -17.35
C LYS A 255 23.74 8.17 -16.43
N VAL A 256 24.92 7.89 -16.99
CA VAL A 256 26.07 7.43 -16.23
C VAL A 256 27.17 8.48 -16.30
N LYS A 257 27.71 8.84 -15.13
CA LYS A 257 28.80 9.78 -14.98
C LYS A 257 29.97 9.13 -14.24
N ALA A 258 31.17 9.24 -14.79
CA ALA A 258 32.40 8.83 -14.12
C ALA A 258 32.86 9.95 -13.16
N PRO A 259 33.39 9.63 -11.98
CA PRO A 259 34.01 10.60 -11.08
C PRO A 259 35.29 11.17 -11.71
N ASP A 260 35.85 12.22 -11.11
CA ASP A 260 37.11 12.81 -11.50
C ASP A 260 38.29 12.02 -10.89
N ASP A 261 38.48 10.79 -11.38
CA ASP A 261 39.55 9.90 -10.94
C ASP A 261 40.26 9.26 -12.17
N ILE A 262 41.48 9.69 -12.41
CA ILE A 262 42.27 9.19 -13.54
C ILE A 262 42.55 7.69 -13.50
N LYS A 263 42.47 7.07 -12.32
CA LYS A 263 42.67 5.62 -12.17
C LYS A 263 41.60 4.80 -12.86
N LEU A 264 40.45 5.40 -13.17
CA LEU A 264 39.38 4.76 -13.91
C LEU A 264 39.57 4.79 -15.43
N ALA A 265 40.60 5.45 -15.91
CA ALA A 265 40.89 5.50 -17.35
C ALA A 265 41.22 4.10 -17.89
N GLY A 266 40.47 3.67 -18.89
CA GLY A 266 40.56 2.34 -19.47
C GLY A 266 39.58 1.30 -18.92
N GLU A 267 38.96 1.57 -17.79
CA GLU A 267 37.94 0.74 -17.21
C GLU A 267 36.66 0.69 -18.06
N GLN A 268 35.82 -0.31 -17.80
CA GLN A 268 34.58 -0.48 -18.52
C GLN A 268 33.41 -0.59 -17.54
N VAL A 269 32.30 0.03 -17.90
CA VAL A 269 30.99 -0.11 -17.22
C VAL A 269 30.09 -0.91 -18.13
N LYS A 270 29.53 -2.00 -17.64
CA LYS A 270 28.54 -2.79 -18.36
C LYS A 270 27.14 -2.23 -18.07
N LEU A 271 26.40 -1.91 -19.09
CA LEU A 271 25.00 -1.53 -19.02
C LEU A 271 24.17 -2.67 -19.59
N THR A 272 23.23 -3.16 -18.82
CA THR A 272 22.27 -4.17 -19.25
C THR A 272 20.87 -3.53 -19.25
N LEU A 273 20.18 -3.67 -20.35
CA LEU A 273 18.79 -3.26 -20.55
C LEU A 273 17.94 -4.50 -20.72
N THR A 274 16.86 -4.57 -19.92
CA THR A 274 15.82 -5.57 -20.10
C THR A 274 14.45 -4.89 -20.13
N ASP A 275 13.45 -5.56 -20.70
CA ASP A 275 12.06 -5.19 -20.48
C ASP A 275 11.57 -5.72 -19.09
N VAL A 276 10.44 -5.22 -18.62
CA VAL A 276 9.86 -5.63 -17.34
C VAL A 276 9.60 -7.16 -17.28
N GLY A 277 9.29 -7.78 -18.40
CA GLY A 277 9.08 -9.23 -18.51
C GLY A 277 10.37 -10.04 -18.58
N GLY A 278 11.53 -9.40 -18.76
CA GLY A 278 12.81 -10.09 -18.94
C GLY A 278 12.91 -10.89 -20.25
N THR A 279 12.05 -10.58 -21.22
CA THR A 279 11.97 -11.34 -22.49
C THR A 279 12.99 -10.87 -23.52
N CYS A 280 13.47 -9.65 -23.43
CA CYS A 280 14.59 -9.17 -24.24
C CYS A 280 15.69 -8.60 -23.34
N THR A 281 16.94 -8.82 -23.75
CA THR A 281 18.11 -8.31 -23.03
C THR A 281 19.10 -7.77 -24.04
N ASN A 282 19.65 -6.59 -23.76
CA ASN A 282 20.73 -6.00 -24.52
C ASN A 282 21.83 -5.49 -23.58
N GLU A 283 23.07 -5.71 -23.96
CA GLU A 283 24.23 -5.35 -23.15
C GLU A 283 25.22 -4.53 -23.95
N ILE A 284 25.74 -3.47 -23.36
CA ILE A 284 26.84 -2.70 -23.91
C ILE A 284 27.94 -2.47 -22.88
N TYR A 285 29.15 -2.39 -23.33
CA TYR A 285 30.32 -1.99 -22.54
C TYR A 285 30.72 -0.55 -22.87
N VAL A 286 30.68 0.29 -21.85
CA VAL A 286 31.00 1.71 -21.97
C VAL A 286 32.40 1.94 -21.39
N LYS A 287 33.33 2.41 -22.25
CA LYS A 287 34.72 2.65 -21.86
C LYS A 287 34.84 3.98 -21.13
N VAL A 288 35.55 3.99 -20.02
CA VAL A 288 35.93 5.21 -19.31
C VAL A 288 37.23 5.76 -19.92
N VAL A 289 37.22 7.04 -20.33
CA VAL A 289 38.34 7.70 -20.99
C VAL A 289 38.75 8.96 -20.24
N GLY A 290 40.02 9.32 -20.37
CA GLY A 290 40.50 10.59 -19.83
C GLY A 290 39.84 11.82 -20.50
N LEU A 291 40.05 13.00 -19.93
CA LEU A 291 39.43 14.25 -20.41
C LEU A 291 39.82 14.56 -21.87
N TYR A 292 41.00 14.12 -22.31
CA TYR A 292 41.62 14.41 -23.63
C TYR A 292 41.69 13.18 -24.54
N GLY A 293 41.07 12.07 -24.15
CA GLY A 293 41.12 10.78 -24.86
C GLY A 293 39.87 10.44 -25.65
#